data_5bba39dd3e44912bf8f9a37c8c9350d8
#
_entry.id   5bba39dd3e44912bf8f9a37c8c9350d8
#
_cell.length_a   1.000
_cell.length_b   1.000
_cell.length_c   1.000
_cell.angle_alpha   90.00
_cell.angle_beta   90.00
_cell.angle_gamma   90.00
#
_symmetry.space_group_name_H-M   'P 1'
#
loop_
_entity.id
_entity.type
_entity.pdbx_description
1 polymer ?
#
loop_
_entity_poly.entity_id
_entity_poly.type
_entity_poly.pdbx_seq_one_letter_code
_entity_poly.pdbx_strand_id
1 'polypeptide(L)'
;MSELTYEDFKQRINIQEVLQDAGYHLNRKDGIRYPSYVRLDSNGRRIRGDKFIVTRNGMCCFQPPEQRNYNIISFIKEHPHFFAEYTPGMSKDRLVNLVCNRLLNQPVTERNARVLNPEKQNKPFNANDYEWQSFDLGNWESQKKFYPYFKNRGIDLATQRLFADNIFLTTKLRTDGKRYTNLSFPLTLPNKPDEQAGLEERSRPNREGKMVYKGMAAGSNATQGIWIGNPGHLALPEVRNVYWFESALDAMAFCQLNASTLNMEDSVFVSTGGSPSQQQFKGMMAETPTATHHLCFDRDRSGQVFAINFALTHA
;
A
#
# COMPACT_ATOMS: atom_id res chain seq x y z
N MET A 1 29.50 17.55 0.91
CA MET A 1 28.15 17.30 1.43
C MET A 1 27.41 16.53 0.32
N SER A 2 26.84 15.36 0.61
CA SER A 2 26.08 14.59 -0.37
C SER A 2 24.81 15.35 -0.74
N GLU A 3 24.51 15.44 -2.03
CA GLU A 3 23.24 16.03 -2.50
C GLU A 3 22.04 15.27 -1.94
N LEU A 4 21.03 16.00 -1.44
CA LEU A 4 19.81 15.43 -0.95
C LEU A 4 18.96 14.86 -2.11
N THR A 5 18.39 13.68 -1.93
CA THR A 5 17.51 13.02 -2.88
C THR A 5 16.04 13.39 -2.64
N TYR A 6 15.15 13.05 -3.56
CA TYR A 6 13.71 13.20 -3.33
C TYR A 6 13.21 12.36 -2.15
N GLU A 7 13.85 11.22 -1.89
CA GLU A 7 13.52 10.40 -0.72
C GLU A 7 13.95 11.09 0.58
N ASP A 8 15.11 11.78 0.59
CA ASP A 8 15.54 12.57 1.74
C ASP A 8 14.56 13.71 2.02
N PHE A 9 14.06 14.39 0.97
CA PHE A 9 13.04 15.42 1.12
C PHE A 9 11.74 14.86 1.72
N LYS A 10 11.24 13.73 1.20
CA LYS A 10 10.02 13.09 1.71
C LYS A 10 10.16 12.59 3.15
N GLN A 11 11.36 12.22 3.58
CA GLN A 11 11.60 11.78 4.95
C GLN A 11 11.73 12.94 5.94
N ARG A 12 12.20 14.11 5.48
CA ARG A 12 12.58 15.22 6.33
C ARG A 12 11.59 16.37 6.33
N ILE A 13 10.70 16.47 5.33
CA ILE A 13 9.70 17.52 5.19
C ILE A 13 8.30 16.91 5.31
N ASN A 14 7.48 17.47 6.20
CA ASN A 14 6.08 17.10 6.32
C ASN A 14 5.24 17.86 5.28
N ILE A 15 4.22 17.20 4.69
CA ILE A 15 3.33 17.84 3.73
C ILE A 15 2.61 19.06 4.31
N GLN A 16 2.43 19.11 5.63
CA GLN A 16 1.82 20.25 6.33
C GLN A 16 2.67 21.52 6.21
N GLU A 17 3.99 21.38 6.24
CA GLU A 17 4.93 22.50 6.04
C GLU A 17 4.82 23.04 4.61
N VAL A 18 4.74 22.16 3.63
CA VAL A 18 4.56 22.52 2.22
C VAL A 18 3.19 23.20 1.99
N LEU A 19 2.13 22.71 2.62
CA LEU A 19 0.81 23.34 2.53
C LEU A 19 0.80 24.73 3.16
N GLN A 20 1.45 24.90 4.31
CA GLN A 20 1.56 26.21 4.97
C GLN A 20 2.36 27.20 4.10
N ASP A 21 3.46 26.75 3.54
CA ASP A 21 4.29 27.53 2.61
C ASP A 21 3.54 27.92 1.33
N ALA A 22 2.67 27.03 0.85
CA ALA A 22 1.75 27.28 -0.26
C ALA A 22 0.57 28.23 0.11
N GLY A 23 0.56 28.78 1.32
CA GLY A 23 -0.48 29.74 1.77
C GLY A 23 -1.74 29.11 2.31
N TYR A 24 -1.72 27.83 2.70
CA TYR A 24 -2.83 27.17 3.36
C TYR A 24 -2.72 27.26 4.88
N HIS A 25 -3.85 27.38 5.55
CA HIS A 25 -3.95 27.50 7.00
C HIS A 25 -4.65 26.27 7.60
N LEU A 26 -4.17 25.80 8.76
CA LEU A 26 -4.81 24.70 9.47
C LEU A 26 -6.26 25.07 9.85
N ASN A 27 -7.18 24.25 9.40
CA ASN A 27 -8.60 24.41 9.74
C ASN A 27 -8.91 23.70 11.07
N ARG A 28 -8.92 24.43 12.15
CA ARG A 28 -9.18 23.90 13.50
C ARG A 28 -10.62 23.41 13.73
N LYS A 29 -11.54 23.63 12.76
CA LYS A 29 -12.94 23.18 12.87
C LYS A 29 -13.13 21.74 12.41
N ASP A 30 -12.19 21.19 11.62
CA ASP A 30 -12.19 19.79 11.21
C ASP A 30 -11.42 18.96 12.24
N GLY A 31 -11.81 17.70 12.44
CA GLY A 31 -11.27 16.86 13.51
C GLY A 31 -9.74 16.64 13.44
N ILE A 32 -9.16 16.27 14.58
CA ILE A 32 -7.70 16.14 14.78
C ILE A 32 -7.09 14.98 14.02
N ARG A 33 -7.86 13.92 13.74
CA ARG A 33 -7.35 12.69 13.15
C ARG A 33 -6.82 12.85 11.72
N TYR A 34 -7.44 13.73 10.95
CA TYR A 34 -7.06 14.07 9.58
C TYR A 34 -7.05 15.60 9.45
N PRO A 35 -5.94 16.26 9.78
CA PRO A 35 -5.86 17.71 9.70
C PRO A 35 -6.21 18.19 8.31
N SER A 36 -7.01 19.21 8.22
CA SER A 36 -7.33 19.86 6.95
C SER A 36 -6.74 21.25 6.88
N TYR A 37 -6.32 21.61 5.69
CA TYR A 37 -5.73 22.92 5.37
C TYR A 37 -6.58 23.62 4.34
N VAL A 38 -6.84 24.89 4.55
CA VAL A 38 -7.75 25.73 3.74
C VAL A 38 -7.09 27.04 3.38
N ARG A 39 -7.42 27.60 2.22
CA ARG A 39 -7.08 28.97 1.88
C ARG A 39 -8.13 29.94 2.42
N LEU A 40 -7.66 31.14 2.76
CA LEU A 40 -8.47 32.25 3.19
C LEU A 40 -8.45 33.34 2.11
N ASP A 41 -9.58 34.00 1.93
CA ASP A 41 -9.68 35.23 1.13
C ASP A 41 -9.09 36.44 1.86
N SER A 42 -9.08 37.60 1.21
CA SER A 42 -8.62 38.86 1.79
C SER A 42 -9.37 39.31 3.06
N ASN A 43 -10.55 38.76 3.30
CA ASN A 43 -11.37 39.00 4.48
C ASN A 43 -11.22 37.93 5.58
N GLY A 44 -10.27 36.98 5.42
CA GLY A 44 -10.05 35.89 6.35
C GLY A 44 -11.10 34.79 6.31
N ARG A 45 -11.96 34.74 5.27
CA ARG A 45 -13.00 33.72 5.09
C ARG A 45 -12.45 32.56 4.25
N ARG A 46 -12.89 31.34 4.56
CA ARG A 46 -12.54 30.15 3.79
C ARG A 46 -13.00 30.24 2.34
N ILE A 47 -12.09 29.99 1.43
CA ILE A 47 -12.42 29.78 0.02
C ILE A 47 -13.07 28.39 -0.12
N ARG A 48 -14.30 28.34 -0.65
CA ARG A 48 -15.02 27.07 -0.85
C ARG A 48 -14.31 26.22 -1.90
N GLY A 49 -14.18 24.91 -1.62
CA GLY A 49 -13.57 23.96 -2.55
C GLY A 49 -12.03 23.91 -2.47
N ASP A 50 -11.38 24.92 -1.90
CA ASP A 50 -9.92 24.97 -1.76
C ASP A 50 -9.49 24.45 -0.39
N LYS A 51 -9.45 23.10 -0.28
CA LYS A 51 -9.17 22.39 0.97
C LYS A 51 -8.36 21.15 0.69
N PHE A 52 -7.27 20.96 1.41
CA PHE A 52 -6.50 19.70 1.43
C PHE A 52 -6.67 18.99 2.77
N ILE A 53 -6.77 17.66 2.72
CA ILE A 53 -6.82 16.78 3.89
C ILE A 53 -5.51 16.03 3.96
N VAL A 54 -4.84 16.08 5.12
CA VAL A 54 -3.56 15.42 5.35
C VAL A 54 -3.78 14.00 5.83
N THR A 55 -3.01 13.07 5.27
CA THR A 55 -3.07 11.63 5.54
C THR A 55 -1.68 11.04 5.77
N ARG A 56 -1.61 9.78 6.15
CA ARG A 56 -0.34 9.05 6.35
C ARG A 56 0.65 9.77 7.25
N ASN A 57 0.17 10.26 8.39
CA ASN A 57 1.01 10.97 9.39
C ASN A 57 1.78 12.17 8.79
N GLY A 58 1.17 12.90 7.87
CA GLY A 58 1.80 14.05 7.25
C GLY A 58 2.66 13.75 6.02
N MET A 59 2.63 12.54 5.50
CA MET A 59 3.38 12.19 4.28
C MET A 59 2.65 12.55 2.99
N CYS A 60 1.31 12.64 3.03
CA CYS A 60 0.47 12.90 1.86
C CYS A 60 -0.71 13.81 2.20
N CYS A 61 -1.26 14.45 1.18
CA CYS A 61 -2.55 15.13 1.25
C CYS A 61 -3.38 14.83 -0.01
N PHE A 62 -4.68 15.09 0.06
CA PHE A 62 -5.58 15.05 -1.10
C PHE A 62 -6.60 16.18 -1.03
N GLN A 63 -7.14 16.58 -2.18
CA GLN A 63 -8.17 17.61 -2.31
C GLN A 63 -9.53 16.97 -2.62
N PRO A 64 -10.52 17.04 -1.70
CA PRO A 64 -11.86 16.57 -2.01
C PRO A 64 -12.54 17.42 -3.12
N PRO A 65 -13.35 16.82 -3.99
CA PRO A 65 -13.76 15.42 -4.02
C PRO A 65 -12.78 14.46 -4.67
N GLU A 66 -11.70 14.98 -5.25
CA GLU A 66 -10.69 14.16 -5.87
C GLU A 66 -9.95 13.31 -4.82
N GLN A 67 -9.63 12.06 -5.21
CA GLN A 67 -8.95 11.13 -4.30
C GLN A 67 -7.46 10.98 -4.63
N ARG A 68 -6.96 11.81 -5.51
CA ARG A 68 -5.54 11.81 -5.85
C ARG A 68 -4.71 12.26 -4.65
N ASN A 69 -3.84 11.37 -4.20
CA ASN A 69 -2.91 11.67 -3.13
C ASN A 69 -1.66 12.38 -3.67
N TYR A 70 -1.30 13.48 -3.03
CA TYR A 70 -0.08 14.22 -3.29
C TYR A 70 0.91 13.99 -2.15
N ASN A 71 2.12 13.57 -2.45
CA ASN A 71 3.27 13.76 -1.57
C ASN A 71 3.89 15.13 -1.82
N ILE A 72 4.90 15.53 -1.05
CA ILE A 72 5.52 16.86 -1.16
C ILE A 72 6.03 17.15 -2.59
N ILE A 73 6.60 16.16 -3.27
CA ILE A 73 7.17 16.34 -4.62
C ILE A 73 6.05 16.54 -5.65
N SER A 74 5.03 15.67 -5.64
CA SER A 74 3.92 15.77 -6.58
C SER A 74 3.08 17.02 -6.33
N PHE A 75 2.91 17.44 -5.06
CA PHE A 75 2.19 18.66 -4.72
C PHE A 75 2.89 19.89 -5.32
N ILE A 76 4.19 20.05 -5.10
CA ILE A 76 4.96 21.18 -5.64
C ILE A 76 4.92 21.20 -7.17
N LYS A 77 5.09 20.03 -7.82
CA LYS A 77 5.08 19.92 -9.29
C LYS A 77 3.74 20.28 -9.93
N GLU A 78 2.64 20.02 -9.25
CA GLU A 78 1.29 20.24 -9.80
C GLU A 78 0.69 21.58 -9.41
N HIS A 79 1.22 22.20 -8.35
CA HIS A 79 0.78 23.52 -7.90
C HIS A 79 1.93 24.55 -7.89
N PRO A 80 2.69 24.71 -9.01
CA PRO A 80 3.90 25.52 -9.02
C PRO A 80 3.63 26.99 -8.64
N HIS A 81 2.47 27.52 -9.02
CA HIS A 81 2.10 28.91 -8.77
C HIS A 81 1.88 29.26 -7.29
N PHE A 82 1.88 28.29 -6.40
CA PHE A 82 1.73 28.52 -4.97
C PHE A 82 3.07 28.89 -4.29
N PHE A 83 4.19 28.73 -4.99
CA PHE A 83 5.52 28.91 -4.42
C PHE A 83 6.20 30.16 -4.99
N ALA A 84 6.81 30.94 -4.11
CA ALA A 84 7.45 32.22 -4.47
C ALA A 84 8.64 32.04 -5.45
N GLU A 85 9.28 30.87 -5.45
CA GLU A 85 10.40 30.54 -6.32
C GLU A 85 10.00 30.26 -7.76
N TYR A 86 8.71 30.06 -8.01
CA TYR A 86 8.25 29.71 -9.34
C TYR A 86 8.38 30.88 -10.32
N THR A 87 9.00 30.61 -11.46
CA THR A 87 9.00 31.51 -12.62
C THR A 87 8.52 30.76 -13.87
N PRO A 88 7.73 31.40 -14.78
CA PRO A 88 7.31 30.78 -16.01
C PRO A 88 8.49 30.21 -16.80
N GLY A 89 8.37 28.96 -17.26
CA GLY A 89 9.45 28.26 -17.97
C GLY A 89 10.45 27.50 -17.08
N MET A 90 10.38 27.66 -15.76
CA MET A 90 11.20 26.85 -14.83
C MET A 90 10.81 25.38 -14.88
N SER A 91 11.82 24.49 -14.86
CA SER A 91 11.55 23.06 -14.73
C SER A 91 10.93 22.73 -13.35
N LYS A 92 9.97 21.80 -13.34
CA LYS A 92 9.31 21.39 -12.08
C LYS A 92 10.27 20.78 -11.08
N ASP A 93 11.34 20.11 -11.55
CA ASP A 93 12.35 19.51 -10.69
C ASP A 93 13.24 20.59 -10.04
N ARG A 94 13.54 21.66 -10.75
CA ARG A 94 14.24 22.82 -10.18
C ARG A 94 13.40 23.48 -9.09
N LEU A 95 12.09 23.68 -9.33
CA LEU A 95 11.19 24.23 -8.32
C LEU A 95 11.15 23.38 -7.05
N VAL A 96 11.00 22.05 -7.19
CA VAL A 96 11.04 21.12 -6.04
C VAL A 96 12.34 21.29 -5.25
N ASN A 97 13.47 21.34 -5.95
CA ASN A 97 14.77 21.50 -5.31
C ASN A 97 14.87 22.83 -4.54
N LEU A 98 14.44 23.94 -5.15
CA LEU A 98 14.45 25.25 -4.50
C LEU A 98 13.58 25.27 -3.24
N VAL A 99 12.32 24.86 -3.35
CA VAL A 99 11.36 24.86 -2.25
C VAL A 99 11.81 23.93 -1.11
N CYS A 100 12.20 22.69 -1.43
CA CYS A 100 12.57 21.72 -0.41
C CYS A 100 13.87 22.10 0.31
N ASN A 101 14.89 22.58 -0.41
CA ASN A 101 16.11 23.03 0.25
C ASN A 101 15.87 24.27 1.12
N ARG A 102 15.04 25.22 0.69
CA ARG A 102 14.66 26.36 1.53
C ARG A 102 13.93 25.92 2.80
N LEU A 103 12.95 25.02 2.69
CA LEU A 103 12.23 24.47 3.86
C LEU A 103 13.15 23.76 4.84
N LEU A 104 14.23 23.13 4.35
CA LEU A 104 15.24 22.50 5.17
C LEU A 104 16.37 23.46 5.64
N ASN A 105 16.31 24.74 5.27
CA ASN A 105 17.41 25.72 5.48
C ASN A 105 18.77 25.21 4.94
N GLN A 106 18.74 24.49 3.82
CA GLN A 106 19.93 23.95 3.17
C GLN A 106 20.35 24.83 1.99
N PRO A 107 21.65 24.90 1.68
CA PRO A 107 22.11 25.54 0.44
C PRO A 107 21.47 24.87 -0.77
N VAL A 108 21.01 25.68 -1.71
CA VAL A 108 20.45 25.18 -2.96
C VAL A 108 21.57 24.60 -3.81
N THR A 109 21.50 23.30 -4.09
CA THR A 109 22.37 22.64 -5.06
C THR A 109 21.59 22.47 -6.37
N GLU A 110 22.11 23.01 -7.47
CA GLU A 110 21.53 22.76 -8.79
C GLU A 110 21.71 21.30 -9.16
N ARG A 111 20.60 20.60 -9.32
CA ARG A 111 20.61 19.22 -9.78
C ARG A 111 20.31 19.19 -11.28
N ASN A 112 21.12 18.48 -12.02
CA ASN A 112 20.72 18.07 -13.35
C ASN A 112 19.49 17.16 -13.22
N ALA A 113 18.38 17.51 -13.86
CA ALA A 113 17.15 16.72 -13.87
C ALA A 113 17.37 15.24 -14.26
N ARG A 114 18.46 14.95 -14.97
CA ARG A 114 18.89 13.58 -15.34
C ARG A 114 19.53 12.79 -14.18
N VAL A 115 19.96 13.46 -13.10
CA VAL A 115 20.54 12.81 -11.90
C VAL A 115 19.46 12.60 -10.85
N LEU A 116 18.28 13.21 -11.01
CA LEU A 116 17.11 12.98 -10.18
C LEU A 116 16.52 11.62 -10.49
N ASN A 117 17.02 10.68 -9.81
CA ASN A 117 16.83 9.25 -9.99
C ASN A 117 17.40 8.73 -11.32
N PRO A 118 18.52 8.05 -11.28
CA PRO A 118 18.34 6.72 -11.77
C PRO A 118 17.10 6.29 -10.97
N GLU A 119 15.93 6.14 -11.61
CA GLU A 119 14.96 5.24 -11.06
C GLU A 119 15.82 4.21 -10.35
N LYS A 120 15.71 4.08 -9.00
CA LYS A 120 16.03 2.79 -8.45
C LYS A 120 15.18 1.95 -9.34
N GLN A 121 15.76 1.40 -10.39
CA GLN A 121 15.15 0.31 -11.12
C GLN A 121 14.96 -0.65 -9.98
N ASN A 122 13.78 -0.58 -9.41
CA ASN A 122 13.40 -1.52 -8.39
C ASN A 122 13.56 -2.79 -9.14
N LYS A 123 14.72 -3.46 -8.89
CA LYS A 123 14.95 -4.75 -9.51
C LYS A 123 13.64 -5.47 -9.35
N PRO A 124 13.03 -6.00 -10.41
CA PRO A 124 11.78 -6.70 -10.27
C PRO A 124 11.95 -7.71 -9.15
N PHE A 125 10.90 -7.99 -8.43
CA PHE A 125 10.93 -8.96 -7.35
C PHE A 125 11.58 -10.25 -7.84
N ASN A 126 12.49 -10.77 -7.06
CA ASN A 126 13.14 -12.04 -7.36
C ASN A 126 12.94 -12.96 -6.15
N ALA A 127 12.19 -14.04 -6.33
CA ALA A 127 11.92 -15.02 -5.30
C ALA A 127 13.21 -15.69 -4.77
N ASN A 128 14.25 -15.77 -5.60
CA ASN A 128 15.55 -16.35 -5.23
C ASN A 128 16.35 -15.47 -4.24
N ASP A 129 15.96 -14.22 -4.04
CA ASP A 129 16.55 -13.36 -3.00
C ASP A 129 16.07 -13.73 -1.59
N TYR A 130 15.20 -14.74 -1.46
CA TYR A 130 14.59 -15.17 -0.23
C TYR A 130 14.76 -16.66 0.01
N GLU A 131 14.97 -17.04 1.26
CA GLU A 131 14.75 -18.41 1.73
C GLU A 131 13.27 -18.56 2.06
N TRP A 132 12.62 -19.58 1.51
CA TRP A 132 11.22 -19.88 1.70
C TRP A 132 11.03 -21.07 2.62
N GLN A 133 10.19 -20.93 3.59
CA GLN A 133 9.76 -22.00 4.48
C GLN A 133 8.23 -22.05 4.46
N SER A 134 7.66 -23.21 4.19
CA SER A 134 6.23 -23.46 4.28
C SER A 134 5.73 -23.14 5.68
N PHE A 135 4.53 -22.61 5.79
CA PHE A 135 3.87 -22.34 7.06
C PHE A 135 3.31 -23.66 7.62
N ASP A 136 4.20 -24.50 8.14
CA ASP A 136 3.85 -25.81 8.68
C ASP A 136 3.37 -25.71 10.13
N LEU A 137 2.10 -26.01 10.36
CA LEU A 137 1.48 -26.04 11.69
C LEU A 137 1.97 -27.23 12.55
N GLY A 138 2.65 -28.23 11.96
CA GLY A 138 3.34 -29.28 12.69
C GLY A 138 4.67 -28.82 13.29
N ASN A 139 5.25 -27.76 12.76
CA ASN A 139 6.53 -27.22 13.23
C ASN A 139 6.34 -26.02 14.17
N TRP A 140 6.19 -26.31 15.46
CA TRP A 140 6.03 -25.30 16.49
C TRP A 140 7.16 -24.25 16.53
N GLU A 141 8.40 -24.64 16.25
CA GLU A 141 9.54 -23.72 16.28
C GLU A 141 9.41 -22.60 15.23
N SER A 142 8.85 -22.88 14.06
CA SER A 142 8.58 -21.87 13.05
C SER A 142 7.35 -21.01 13.39
N GLN A 143 6.33 -21.63 13.95
CA GLN A 143 5.05 -20.97 14.23
C GLN A 143 5.05 -20.10 15.47
N LYS A 144 5.72 -20.52 16.55
CA LYS A 144 5.71 -19.82 17.83
C LYS A 144 6.05 -18.33 17.71
N LYS A 145 6.81 -17.95 16.69
CA LYS A 145 7.19 -16.56 16.42
C LYS A 145 6.02 -15.71 15.97
N PHE A 146 5.03 -16.30 15.30
CA PHE A 146 3.87 -15.62 14.74
C PHE A 146 2.55 -16.00 15.41
N TYR A 147 2.56 -16.97 16.30
CA TYR A 147 1.38 -17.39 17.06
C TYR A 147 0.69 -16.22 17.79
N PRO A 148 1.40 -15.33 18.51
CA PRO A 148 0.76 -14.19 19.15
C PRO A 148 0.08 -13.25 18.15
N TYR A 149 0.61 -13.14 16.94
CA TYR A 149 0.06 -12.31 15.90
C TYR A 149 -1.31 -12.80 15.42
N PHE A 150 -1.43 -14.10 15.11
CA PHE A 150 -2.71 -14.71 14.74
C PHE A 150 -3.70 -14.71 15.89
N LYS A 151 -3.25 -15.06 17.10
CA LYS A 151 -4.07 -15.05 18.30
C LYS A 151 -4.68 -13.66 18.56
N ASN A 152 -3.88 -12.61 18.48
CA ASN A 152 -4.35 -11.23 18.70
C ASN A 152 -5.34 -10.76 17.64
N ARG A 153 -5.36 -11.39 16.48
CA ARG A 153 -6.35 -11.16 15.41
C ARG A 153 -7.54 -12.11 15.46
N GLY A 154 -7.58 -13.01 16.42
CA GLY A 154 -8.65 -13.98 16.57
C GLY A 154 -8.67 -15.06 15.47
N ILE A 155 -7.59 -15.23 14.72
CA ILE A 155 -7.49 -16.24 13.66
C ILE A 155 -7.04 -17.57 14.31
N ASP A 156 -7.93 -18.55 14.28
CA ASP A 156 -7.71 -19.84 14.90
C ASP A 156 -6.79 -20.77 14.06
N LEU A 157 -6.40 -21.90 14.67
CA LEU A 157 -5.51 -22.86 14.01
C LEU A 157 -6.19 -23.60 12.84
N ALA A 158 -7.51 -23.79 12.88
CA ALA A 158 -8.23 -24.44 11.78
C ALA A 158 -8.18 -23.56 10.53
N THR A 159 -8.43 -22.26 10.70
CA THR A 159 -8.32 -21.29 9.62
C THR A 159 -6.87 -21.15 9.10
N GLN A 160 -5.88 -21.14 10.00
CA GLN A 160 -4.48 -21.13 9.57
C GLN A 160 -4.11 -22.37 8.74
N ARG A 161 -4.62 -23.56 9.10
CA ARG A 161 -4.41 -24.79 8.32
C ARG A 161 -5.02 -24.70 6.93
N LEU A 162 -6.22 -24.13 6.86
CA LEU A 162 -6.95 -24.00 5.59
C LEU A 162 -6.18 -23.19 4.54
N PHE A 163 -5.38 -22.22 4.99
CA PHE A 163 -4.56 -21.36 4.11
C PHE A 163 -3.07 -21.64 4.19
N ALA A 164 -2.65 -22.75 4.79
CA ALA A 164 -1.23 -23.03 5.04
C ALA A 164 -0.38 -23.03 3.75
N ASP A 165 -0.93 -23.51 2.64
CA ASP A 165 -0.23 -23.55 1.34
C ASP A 165 -0.13 -22.17 0.66
N ASN A 166 -0.87 -21.18 1.17
CA ASN A 166 -0.87 -19.81 0.66
C ASN A 166 -0.12 -18.84 1.56
N ILE A 167 0.56 -19.34 2.60
CA ILE A 167 1.30 -18.57 3.59
C ILE A 167 2.71 -19.14 3.73
N PHE A 168 3.72 -18.27 3.83
CA PHE A 168 5.10 -18.69 3.98
C PHE A 168 5.80 -17.89 5.08
N LEU A 169 6.88 -18.46 5.60
CA LEU A 169 7.90 -17.71 6.33
C LEU A 169 9.03 -17.44 5.35
N THR A 170 9.31 -16.16 5.08
CA THR A 170 10.40 -15.81 4.16
C THR A 170 11.51 -15.06 4.87
N THR A 171 12.75 -15.41 4.54
CA THR A 171 13.93 -14.73 5.08
C THR A 171 14.70 -14.11 3.93
N LYS A 172 14.79 -12.78 3.89
CA LYS A 172 15.56 -12.09 2.86
C LYS A 172 17.05 -12.34 3.02
N LEU A 173 17.70 -12.78 1.93
CA LEU A 173 19.13 -12.94 1.86
C LEU A 173 19.79 -11.57 1.68
N ARG A 174 20.48 -11.08 2.71
CA ARG A 174 21.12 -9.75 2.71
C ARG A 174 22.63 -9.88 2.71
N THR A 175 23.28 -9.00 1.98
CA THR A 175 24.74 -8.91 1.90
C THR A 175 25.40 -8.48 3.21
N ASP A 176 24.65 -7.82 4.11
CA ASP A 176 25.13 -7.36 5.43
C ASP A 176 25.08 -8.47 6.52
N GLY A 177 24.73 -9.69 6.14
CA GLY A 177 24.64 -10.85 7.05
C GLY A 177 23.41 -10.82 8.00
N LYS A 178 22.61 -9.76 8.01
CA LYS A 178 21.41 -9.71 8.84
C LYS A 178 20.28 -10.54 8.20
N ARG A 179 19.58 -11.28 9.03
CA ARG A 179 18.48 -12.17 8.62
C ARG A 179 17.21 -11.76 9.33
N TYR A 180 16.17 -11.44 8.54
CA TYR A 180 14.84 -11.10 9.05
C TYR A 180 13.83 -12.06 8.43
N THR A 181 13.24 -12.90 9.28
CA THR A 181 12.16 -13.78 8.86
C THR A 181 10.82 -13.10 9.06
N ASN A 182 10.03 -13.01 8.01
CA ASN A 182 8.68 -12.42 8.00
C ASN A 182 7.64 -13.50 7.72
N LEU A 183 6.42 -13.27 8.23
CA LEU A 183 5.22 -13.93 7.74
C LEU A 183 4.86 -13.31 6.40
N SER A 184 4.71 -14.11 5.37
CA SER A 184 4.60 -13.63 3.99
C SER A 184 3.43 -14.25 3.26
N PHE A 185 2.75 -13.41 2.51
CA PHE A 185 1.64 -13.74 1.64
C PHE A 185 2.09 -13.49 0.19
N PRO A 186 2.38 -14.56 -0.58
CA PRO A 186 2.87 -14.43 -1.95
C PRO A 186 1.85 -13.72 -2.85
N LEU A 187 2.34 -12.79 -3.66
CA LEU A 187 1.57 -12.19 -4.74
C LEU A 187 1.90 -12.92 -6.02
N THR A 188 0.88 -13.39 -6.72
CA THR A 188 1.00 -14.03 -8.03
C THR A 188 0.21 -13.25 -9.07
N LEU A 189 0.53 -13.43 -10.34
CA LEU A 189 -0.30 -12.95 -11.44
C LEU A 189 -1.38 -13.99 -11.69
N PRO A 190 -2.66 -13.62 -11.81
CA PRO A 190 -3.74 -14.59 -12.04
C PRO A 190 -3.51 -15.51 -13.25
N ASN A 191 -2.97 -14.96 -14.34
CA ASN A 191 -2.63 -15.72 -15.55
C ASN A 191 -1.32 -16.53 -15.45
N LYS A 192 -0.60 -16.41 -14.34
CA LYS A 192 0.65 -17.13 -14.06
C LYS A 192 0.74 -17.46 -12.56
N PRO A 193 -0.13 -18.34 -12.06
CA PRO A 193 -0.25 -18.61 -10.61
C PRO A 193 1.03 -19.19 -10.00
N ASP A 194 1.89 -19.82 -10.79
CA ASP A 194 3.16 -20.40 -10.34
C ASP A 194 4.31 -19.38 -10.26
N GLU A 195 4.11 -18.15 -10.80
CA GLU A 195 5.11 -17.09 -10.81
C GLU A 195 4.88 -16.11 -9.65
N GLN A 196 5.81 -16.08 -8.69
CA GLN A 196 5.75 -15.09 -7.60
C GLN A 196 6.09 -13.70 -8.14
N ALA A 197 5.09 -12.83 -8.14
CA ALA A 197 5.20 -11.44 -8.55
C ALA A 197 5.60 -10.50 -7.40
N GLY A 198 5.59 -10.99 -6.16
CA GLY A 198 5.92 -10.22 -4.97
C GLY A 198 5.55 -10.91 -3.66
N LEU A 199 5.72 -10.18 -2.57
CA LEU A 199 5.32 -10.61 -1.23
C LEU A 199 4.67 -9.45 -0.47
N GLU A 200 3.55 -9.71 0.17
CA GLU A 200 3.08 -8.91 1.29
C GLU A 200 3.69 -9.49 2.58
N GLU A 201 4.37 -8.66 3.38
CA GLU A 201 5.15 -9.13 4.52
C GLU A 201 4.65 -8.53 5.83
N ARG A 202 4.77 -9.34 6.89
CA ARG A 202 4.55 -8.94 8.29
C ARG A 202 5.74 -9.37 9.12
N SER A 203 6.36 -8.42 9.83
CA SER A 203 7.44 -8.76 10.73
C SER A 203 6.94 -9.54 11.94
N ARG A 204 7.87 -10.21 12.60
CA ARG A 204 7.60 -10.76 13.94
C ARG A 204 7.12 -9.64 14.87
N PRO A 205 6.07 -9.88 15.68
CA PRO A 205 5.68 -8.95 16.74
C PRO A 205 6.85 -8.70 17.69
N ASN A 206 6.95 -7.47 18.21
CA ASN A 206 7.90 -7.15 19.28
C ASN A 206 7.46 -7.77 20.61
N ARG A 207 8.22 -7.55 21.68
CA ARG A 207 7.91 -8.09 23.03
C ARG A 207 6.55 -7.62 23.57
N GLU A 208 6.05 -6.49 23.09
CA GLU A 208 4.73 -5.93 23.44
C GLU A 208 3.60 -6.48 22.55
N GLY A 209 3.89 -7.41 21.64
CA GLY A 209 2.92 -7.96 20.69
C GLY A 209 2.59 -7.04 19.52
N LYS A 210 3.27 -5.89 19.40
CA LYS A 210 3.08 -4.96 18.28
C LYS A 210 3.94 -5.36 17.09
N MET A 211 3.33 -5.32 15.92
CA MET A 211 4.04 -5.52 14.65
C MET A 211 4.89 -4.29 14.32
N VAL A 212 6.17 -4.53 14.02
CA VAL A 212 7.14 -3.47 13.72
C VAL A 212 7.11 -3.10 12.23
N TYR A 213 6.86 -4.07 11.35
CA TYR A 213 6.85 -3.85 9.90
C TYR A 213 5.64 -4.54 9.25
N LYS A 214 4.98 -3.78 8.37
CA LYS A 214 3.92 -4.21 7.45
C LYS A 214 4.20 -3.55 6.10
N GLY A 215 4.34 -4.32 5.05
CA GLY A 215 4.60 -3.74 3.72
C GLY A 215 4.75 -4.79 2.64
N MET A 216 5.06 -4.30 1.44
CA MET A 216 5.43 -5.13 0.31
C MET A 216 6.94 -5.31 0.25
N ALA A 217 7.40 -6.48 -0.15
CA ALA A 217 8.80 -6.73 -0.48
C ALA A 217 9.25 -5.83 -1.62
N ALA A 218 10.52 -5.42 -1.59
CA ALA A 218 11.06 -4.53 -2.62
C ALA A 218 10.99 -5.17 -4.01
N GLY A 219 10.51 -4.44 -4.99
CA GLY A 219 10.35 -4.89 -6.37
C GLY A 219 9.04 -5.64 -6.66
N SER A 220 8.20 -5.88 -5.63
CA SER A 220 6.89 -6.52 -5.82
C SER A 220 6.03 -5.79 -6.85
N ASN A 221 5.44 -6.52 -7.77
CA ASN A 221 4.45 -6.00 -8.70
C ASN A 221 3.08 -5.87 -8.02
N ALA A 222 2.93 -4.85 -7.17
CA ALA A 222 1.68 -4.58 -6.47
C ALA A 222 0.55 -4.04 -7.39
N THR A 223 0.86 -3.75 -8.66
CA THR A 223 -0.13 -3.26 -9.63
C THR A 223 -0.94 -4.40 -10.24
N GLN A 224 -0.35 -5.58 -10.41
CA GLN A 224 -0.99 -6.75 -11.03
C GLN A 224 -1.05 -7.96 -10.09
N GLY A 225 -0.06 -8.08 -9.21
CA GLY A 225 0.04 -9.18 -8.28
C GLY A 225 -1.04 -9.14 -7.20
N ILE A 226 -1.61 -10.29 -6.92
CA ILE A 226 -2.60 -10.51 -5.86
C ILE A 226 -2.23 -11.73 -5.05
N TRP A 227 -2.59 -11.75 -3.78
CA TRP A 227 -2.57 -12.98 -3.00
C TRP A 227 -3.87 -13.75 -3.27
N ILE A 228 -3.73 -15.04 -3.52
CA ILE A 228 -4.87 -15.95 -3.76
C ILE A 228 -4.85 -17.02 -2.68
N GLY A 229 -5.82 -16.97 -1.78
CA GLY A 229 -6.14 -18.04 -0.85
C GLY A 229 -7.08 -19.03 -1.53
N ASN A 230 -6.59 -20.22 -1.82
CA ASN A 230 -7.29 -21.24 -2.56
C ASN A 230 -7.36 -22.57 -1.76
N PRO A 231 -8.20 -22.63 -0.73
CA PRO A 231 -8.27 -23.81 0.15
C PRO A 231 -8.76 -25.08 -0.56
N GLY A 232 -9.51 -24.93 -1.64
CA GLY A 232 -10.02 -26.06 -2.44
C GLY A 232 -9.06 -26.51 -3.54
N HIS A 233 -7.89 -25.88 -3.69
CA HIS A 233 -6.92 -26.15 -4.77
C HIS A 233 -7.54 -26.11 -6.18
N LEU A 234 -8.46 -25.21 -6.40
CA LEU A 234 -9.20 -25.08 -7.65
C LEU A 234 -8.35 -24.48 -8.76
N ALA A 235 -8.55 -24.95 -10.00
CA ALA A 235 -8.13 -24.19 -11.16
C ALA A 235 -9.00 -22.91 -11.29
N LEU A 236 -8.39 -21.75 -11.55
CA LEU A 236 -9.12 -20.48 -11.56
C LEU A 236 -10.34 -20.44 -12.49
N PRO A 237 -10.32 -21.08 -13.69
CA PRO A 237 -11.52 -21.14 -14.55
C PRO A 237 -12.70 -21.94 -13.96
N GLU A 238 -12.43 -22.80 -12.97
CA GLU A 238 -13.46 -23.64 -12.32
C GLU A 238 -14.07 -22.96 -11.09
N VAL A 239 -13.48 -21.84 -10.63
CA VAL A 239 -13.94 -21.08 -9.48
C VAL A 239 -15.30 -20.48 -9.78
N ARG A 240 -16.22 -20.59 -8.82
CA ARG A 240 -17.56 -20.01 -8.90
C ARG A 240 -17.73 -18.76 -8.06
N ASN A 241 -16.93 -18.63 -6.99
CA ASN A 241 -17.01 -17.50 -6.07
C ASN A 241 -15.63 -16.91 -5.81
N VAL A 242 -15.45 -15.62 -6.05
CA VAL A 242 -14.22 -14.87 -5.75
C VAL A 242 -14.56 -13.81 -4.71
N TYR A 243 -13.93 -13.90 -3.53
CA TYR A 243 -14.12 -12.95 -2.43
C TYR A 243 -12.92 -12.00 -2.36
N TRP A 244 -13.16 -10.68 -2.46
CA TRP A 244 -12.13 -9.63 -2.53
C TRP A 244 -11.92 -8.91 -1.20
N PHE A 245 -10.66 -8.76 -0.79
CA PHE A 245 -10.23 -8.12 0.46
C PHE A 245 -9.05 -7.19 0.26
N GLU A 246 -8.83 -6.29 1.22
CA GLU A 246 -7.65 -5.43 1.26
C GLU A 246 -6.40 -6.14 1.80
N SER A 247 -6.56 -7.16 2.64
CA SER A 247 -5.45 -7.97 3.13
C SER A 247 -5.80 -9.46 3.23
N ALA A 248 -4.78 -10.32 3.11
CA ALA A 248 -4.94 -11.76 3.28
C ALA A 248 -5.50 -12.14 4.67
N LEU A 249 -5.17 -11.36 5.70
CA LEU A 249 -5.68 -11.61 7.06
C LEU A 249 -7.17 -11.30 7.20
N ASP A 250 -7.69 -10.31 6.47
CA ASP A 250 -9.12 -10.01 6.45
C ASP A 250 -9.87 -11.13 5.72
N ALA A 251 -9.28 -11.69 4.65
CA ALA A 251 -9.79 -12.87 3.97
C ALA A 251 -9.87 -14.09 4.90
N MET A 252 -8.81 -14.35 5.67
CA MET A 252 -8.79 -15.44 6.63
C MET A 252 -9.85 -15.25 7.74
N ALA A 253 -9.95 -14.04 8.28
CA ALA A 253 -10.96 -13.73 9.30
C ALA A 253 -12.38 -13.87 8.76
N PHE A 254 -12.65 -13.40 7.55
CA PHE A 254 -13.94 -13.56 6.89
C PHE A 254 -14.29 -15.04 6.69
N CYS A 255 -13.34 -15.84 6.21
CA CYS A 255 -13.52 -17.27 6.02
C CYS A 255 -13.87 -17.97 7.35
N GLN A 256 -13.15 -17.66 8.43
CA GLN A 256 -13.43 -18.19 9.76
C GLN A 256 -14.83 -17.84 10.25
N LEU A 257 -15.24 -16.58 10.13
CA LEU A 257 -16.53 -16.10 10.59
C LEU A 257 -17.72 -16.67 9.81
N ASN A 258 -17.50 -17.06 8.55
CA ASN A 258 -18.52 -17.54 7.64
C ASN A 258 -18.34 -19.02 7.26
N ALA A 259 -17.51 -19.78 7.96
CA ALA A 259 -17.13 -21.14 7.62
C ALA A 259 -18.33 -22.10 7.45
N SER A 260 -19.45 -21.87 8.16
CA SER A 260 -20.66 -22.67 8.03
C SER A 260 -21.50 -22.41 6.79
N THR A 261 -21.25 -21.29 6.09
CA THR A 261 -22.04 -20.86 4.92
C THR A 261 -21.24 -20.82 3.63
N LEU A 262 -19.91 -20.81 3.73
CA LEU A 262 -19.03 -20.80 2.57
C LEU A 262 -18.80 -22.22 2.05
N ASN A 263 -18.84 -22.36 0.72
CA ASN A 263 -18.39 -23.57 0.06
C ASN A 263 -16.93 -23.41 -0.38
N MET A 264 -16.03 -24.12 0.31
CA MET A 264 -14.59 -24.05 0.03
C MET A 264 -14.19 -24.76 -1.26
N GLU A 265 -15.05 -25.66 -1.78
CA GLU A 265 -14.80 -26.43 -3.00
C GLU A 265 -15.12 -25.64 -4.29
N ASP A 266 -15.63 -24.41 -4.18
CA ASP A 266 -15.93 -23.56 -5.34
C ASP A 266 -15.50 -22.10 -5.15
N SER A 267 -14.77 -21.81 -4.10
CA SER A 267 -14.47 -20.45 -3.65
C SER A 267 -12.96 -20.17 -3.52
N VAL A 268 -12.55 -18.99 -3.94
CA VAL A 268 -11.22 -18.42 -3.67
C VAL A 268 -11.31 -17.06 -3.00
N PHE A 269 -10.30 -16.75 -2.21
CA PHE A 269 -10.19 -15.53 -1.43
C PHE A 269 -9.00 -14.71 -1.93
N VAL A 270 -9.24 -13.47 -2.33
CA VAL A 270 -8.22 -12.64 -2.99
C VAL A 270 -7.91 -11.42 -2.16
N SER A 271 -6.62 -11.13 -1.99
CA SER A 271 -6.18 -9.88 -1.38
C SER A 271 -5.38 -9.03 -2.35
N THR A 272 -5.73 -7.74 -2.40
CA THR A 272 -5.03 -6.75 -3.21
C THR A 272 -3.78 -6.18 -2.52
N GLY A 273 -3.56 -6.54 -1.24
CA GLY A 273 -2.44 -6.05 -0.45
C GLY A 273 -2.51 -4.56 -0.10
N GLY A 274 -3.70 -4.01 -0.06
CA GLY A 274 -4.03 -2.60 0.17
C GLY A 274 -4.97 -2.07 -0.91
N SER A 275 -4.76 -0.83 -1.36
CA SER A 275 -5.60 -0.21 -2.39
C SER A 275 -5.53 -0.99 -3.70
N PRO A 276 -6.64 -1.50 -4.23
CA PRO A 276 -6.69 -2.28 -5.45
C PRO A 276 -6.36 -1.45 -6.68
N SER A 277 -5.83 -2.10 -7.71
CA SER A 277 -5.66 -1.56 -9.04
C SER A 277 -6.68 -2.14 -10.04
N GLN A 278 -6.95 -1.41 -11.11
CA GLN A 278 -7.77 -1.95 -12.21
C GLN A 278 -7.14 -3.19 -12.86
N GLN A 279 -5.80 -3.28 -12.87
CA GLN A 279 -5.12 -4.42 -13.48
C GLN A 279 -5.28 -5.69 -12.65
N GLN A 280 -5.31 -5.59 -11.32
CA GLN A 280 -5.64 -6.71 -10.44
C GLN A 280 -7.06 -7.21 -10.70
N PHE A 281 -8.03 -6.30 -10.80
CA PHE A 281 -9.42 -6.67 -11.10
C PHE A 281 -9.55 -7.36 -12.45
N LYS A 282 -9.03 -6.74 -13.52
CA LYS A 282 -9.07 -7.30 -14.88
C LYS A 282 -8.36 -8.64 -14.98
N GLY A 283 -7.20 -8.77 -14.33
CA GLY A 283 -6.45 -10.02 -14.34
C GLY A 283 -7.24 -11.17 -13.74
N MET A 284 -7.84 -10.96 -12.57
CA MET A 284 -8.62 -12.02 -11.92
C MET A 284 -9.93 -12.32 -12.64
N MET A 285 -10.65 -11.30 -13.14
CA MET A 285 -11.86 -11.49 -13.92
C MET A 285 -11.62 -12.30 -15.20
N ALA A 286 -10.48 -12.08 -15.86
CA ALA A 286 -10.12 -12.82 -17.07
C ALA A 286 -9.90 -14.31 -16.80
N GLU A 287 -9.33 -14.66 -15.65
CA GLU A 287 -9.06 -16.05 -15.27
C GLU A 287 -10.25 -16.75 -14.58
N THR A 288 -11.26 -15.97 -14.17
CA THR A 288 -12.47 -16.49 -13.50
C THR A 288 -13.76 -16.00 -14.22
N PRO A 289 -13.93 -16.30 -15.51
CA PRO A 289 -14.95 -15.68 -16.37
C PRO A 289 -16.39 -16.01 -15.98
N THR A 290 -16.60 -17.10 -15.25
CA THR A 290 -17.94 -17.55 -14.81
C THR A 290 -18.21 -17.32 -13.33
N ALA A 291 -17.24 -16.75 -12.61
CA ALA A 291 -17.37 -16.58 -11.18
C ALA A 291 -18.22 -15.37 -10.80
N THR A 292 -18.91 -15.50 -9.67
CA THR A 292 -19.49 -14.36 -8.97
C THR A 292 -18.41 -13.68 -8.10
N HIS A 293 -18.26 -12.39 -8.26
CA HIS A 293 -17.29 -11.61 -7.47
C HIS A 293 -17.98 -10.92 -6.30
N HIS A 294 -17.55 -11.25 -5.09
CA HIS A 294 -18.04 -10.70 -3.83
C HIS A 294 -17.04 -9.66 -3.29
N LEU A 295 -17.48 -8.42 -3.12
CA LEU A 295 -16.63 -7.33 -2.65
C LEU A 295 -16.72 -7.22 -1.12
N CYS A 296 -15.68 -7.64 -0.44
CA CYS A 296 -15.58 -7.68 1.02
C CYS A 296 -14.56 -6.64 1.54
N PHE A 297 -14.49 -5.48 0.90
CA PHE A 297 -13.67 -4.36 1.34
C PHE A 297 -14.19 -3.73 2.63
N ASP A 298 -13.35 -3.00 3.34
CA ASP A 298 -13.70 -2.33 4.58
C ASP A 298 -14.91 -1.38 4.39
N ARG A 299 -15.76 -1.26 5.41
CA ARG A 299 -16.94 -0.37 5.38
C ARG A 299 -16.57 1.09 5.65
N ASP A 300 -15.48 1.53 5.06
CA ASP A 300 -15.06 2.92 5.10
C ASP A 300 -15.18 3.58 3.72
N ARG A 301 -14.78 4.85 3.63
CA ARG A 301 -14.80 5.59 2.36
C ARG A 301 -13.88 4.97 1.31
N SER A 302 -12.75 4.38 1.71
CA SER A 302 -11.81 3.78 0.78
C SER A 302 -12.40 2.51 0.17
N GLY A 303 -12.98 1.63 0.99
CA GLY A 303 -13.64 0.41 0.51
C GLY A 303 -14.82 0.70 -0.41
N GLN A 304 -15.60 1.76 -0.15
CA GLN A 304 -16.67 2.20 -1.07
C GLN A 304 -16.11 2.60 -2.44
N VAL A 305 -15.00 3.31 -2.48
CA VAL A 305 -14.33 3.69 -3.74
C VAL A 305 -13.78 2.47 -4.46
N PHE A 306 -13.23 1.50 -3.73
CA PHE A 306 -12.74 0.25 -4.33
C PHE A 306 -13.89 -0.54 -4.98
N ALA A 307 -15.04 -0.59 -4.33
CA ALA A 307 -16.24 -1.21 -4.90
C ALA A 307 -16.73 -0.50 -6.18
N ILE A 308 -16.72 0.83 -6.20
CA ILE A 308 -17.07 1.62 -7.39
C ILE A 308 -16.06 1.36 -8.52
N ASN A 309 -14.76 1.35 -8.23
CA ASN A 309 -13.72 1.08 -9.22
C ASN A 309 -13.81 -0.33 -9.77
N PHE A 310 -14.19 -1.31 -8.95
CA PHE A 310 -14.47 -2.67 -9.40
C PHE A 310 -15.65 -2.69 -10.39
N ALA A 311 -16.77 -2.06 -10.03
CA ALA A 311 -17.96 -2.00 -10.88
C ALA A 311 -17.67 -1.34 -12.24
N LEU A 312 -16.91 -0.22 -12.24
CA LEU A 312 -16.48 0.45 -13.47
C LEU A 312 -15.49 -0.36 -14.31
N THR A 313 -14.79 -1.32 -13.70
CA THR A 313 -13.87 -2.21 -14.43
C THR A 313 -14.60 -3.41 -15.04
N HIS A 314 -15.68 -3.84 -14.40
CA HIS A 314 -16.50 -4.97 -14.82
C HIS A 314 -17.50 -4.60 -15.94
N ALA A 315 -17.92 -3.33 -16.01
CA ALA A 315 -18.83 -2.81 -17.03
C ALA A 315 -18.13 -2.67 -18.39
#